data_fd6f49baa2fb71bb477e895cf3fed1ea
#
_entry.id   fd6f49baa2fb71bb477e895cf3fed1ea
#
_cell.length_a   1.000
_cell.length_b   1.000
_cell.length_c   1.000
_cell.angle_alpha   90.00
_cell.angle_beta   90.00
_cell.angle_gamma   90.00
#
_symmetry.space_group_name_H-M   'P 1'
#
loop_
_entity.id
_entity.type
_entity.pdbx_description
1 polymer ?
#
loop_
_entity_poly.entity_id
_entity_poly.type
_entity_poly.pdbx_seq_one_letter_code
_entity_poly.pdbx_strand_id
1 'polypeptide(L)'
;MKGLKRALKTLLITVLAYLVQTCVMKYLAFQGVVGSVTFAALSIIIVTCGKKYAFCASCIIGILSESMVSNVPALYLIAYPVITMFCAQYFADMTDRQRERRRMMIENRRVAISAGKGKKHWWQRFMLRYRDTDLLPIVRIPLCAAVMDLIMNVVLILYMYLIGEEWSFVYLSRTAVSVLYTAGLALALMVPLRYVLGMYRFRKRDEGGELM
;
A
#
# COMPACT_ATOMS: atom_id res chain seq x y z
N MET A 1 17.70 -3.28 -19.56
CA MET A 1 18.15 -2.04 -18.90
C MET A 1 17.04 -1.24 -18.18
N LYS A 2 15.78 -1.18 -18.64
CA LYS A 2 14.68 -0.44 -17.97
C LYS A 2 14.31 -1.01 -16.59
N GLY A 3 14.38 -2.33 -16.40
CA GLY A 3 14.06 -2.98 -15.11
C GLY A 3 15.10 -2.69 -14.02
N LEU A 4 16.39 -2.74 -14.36
CA LEU A 4 17.48 -2.47 -13.43
C LEU A 4 17.43 -1.02 -12.90
N LYS A 5 17.15 -0.05 -13.78
CA LYS A 5 16.99 1.35 -13.38
C LYS A 5 15.81 1.56 -12.43
N ARG A 6 14.69 0.80 -12.61
CA ARG A 6 13.56 0.83 -11.68
C ARG A 6 13.90 0.20 -10.33
N ALA A 7 14.58 -0.95 -10.34
CA ALA A 7 15.02 -1.61 -9.12
C ALA A 7 15.96 -0.72 -8.30
N LEU A 8 16.93 -0.07 -8.94
CA LEU A 8 17.84 0.85 -8.26
C LEU A 8 17.12 2.06 -7.67
N LYS A 9 16.16 2.65 -8.40
CA LYS A 9 15.34 3.76 -7.89
C LYS A 9 14.46 3.35 -6.70
N THR A 10 13.82 2.17 -6.76
CA THR A 10 13.01 1.68 -5.64
C THR A 10 13.87 1.40 -4.42
N LEU A 11 15.05 0.82 -4.59
CA LEU A 11 16.01 0.59 -3.51
C LEU A 11 16.43 1.91 -2.85
N LEU A 12 16.81 2.90 -3.65
CA LEU A 12 17.21 4.22 -3.14
C LEU A 12 16.09 4.88 -2.34
N ILE A 13 14.86 4.87 -2.86
CA ILE A 13 13.68 5.42 -2.16
C ILE A 13 13.41 4.68 -0.85
N THR A 14 13.57 3.36 -0.85
CA THR A 14 13.35 2.52 0.33
C THR A 14 14.34 2.86 1.44
N VAL A 15 15.62 2.96 1.11
CA VAL A 15 16.67 3.34 2.07
C VAL A 15 16.47 4.78 2.55
N LEU A 16 16.16 5.70 1.66
CA LEU A 16 15.89 7.10 2.01
C LEU A 16 14.68 7.22 2.94
N ALA A 17 13.57 6.52 2.65
CA ALA A 17 12.39 6.52 3.50
C ALA A 17 12.69 5.98 4.90
N TYR A 18 13.51 4.94 4.99
CA TYR A 18 13.95 4.40 6.27
C TYR A 18 14.82 5.39 7.04
N LEU A 19 15.78 6.05 6.40
CA LEU A 19 16.61 7.08 7.04
C LEU A 19 15.77 8.26 7.52
N VAL A 20 14.80 8.72 6.74
CA VAL A 20 13.88 9.78 7.15
C VAL A 20 13.04 9.33 8.34
N GLN A 21 12.56 8.09 8.34
CA GLN A 21 11.80 7.52 9.47
C GLN A 21 12.62 7.53 10.75
N THR A 22 13.88 7.13 10.71
CA THR A 22 14.72 6.98 11.92
C THR A 22 15.33 8.29 12.40
N CYS A 23 15.71 9.18 11.47
CA CYS A 23 16.42 10.41 11.81
C CYS A 23 15.47 11.61 11.98
N VAL A 24 14.49 11.76 11.11
CA VAL A 24 13.67 12.98 11.04
C VAL A 24 12.37 12.86 11.81
N MET A 25 11.70 11.70 11.71
CA MET A 25 10.36 11.55 12.29
C MET A 25 10.31 11.62 13.81
N LYS A 26 11.43 11.39 14.50
CA LYS A 26 11.53 11.58 15.96
C LYS A 26 11.27 13.03 16.38
N TYR A 27 11.63 13.99 15.53
CA TYR A 27 11.44 15.42 15.79
C TYR A 27 10.04 15.92 15.36
N LEU A 28 9.34 15.15 14.53
CA LEU A 28 8.01 15.46 14.02
C LEU A 28 6.91 14.69 14.75
N ALA A 29 7.18 14.19 15.96
CA ALA A 29 6.18 13.50 16.75
C ALA A 29 5.03 14.46 17.14
N PHE A 30 3.80 14.11 16.77
CA PHE A 30 2.60 14.84 17.12
C PHE A 30 1.90 14.11 18.28
N GLN A 31 1.74 14.76 19.43
CA GLN A 31 1.17 14.15 20.65
C GLN A 31 1.86 12.83 21.08
N GLY A 32 3.16 12.71 20.83
CA GLY A 32 3.91 11.48 21.12
C GLY A 32 3.67 10.34 20.11
N VAL A 33 2.95 10.60 19.02
CA VAL A 33 2.72 9.64 17.93
C VAL A 33 3.57 10.04 16.73
N VAL A 34 4.22 9.05 16.13
CA VAL A 34 5.07 9.22 14.94
C VAL A 34 4.40 8.53 13.76
N GLY A 35 4.12 9.28 12.69
CA GLY A 35 3.61 8.69 11.46
C GLY A 35 4.67 7.85 10.73
N SER A 36 4.24 6.87 9.96
CA SER A 36 5.13 5.95 9.24
C SER A 36 5.43 6.42 7.82
N VAL A 37 6.61 7.03 7.63
CA VAL A 37 7.14 7.38 6.29
C VAL A 37 7.43 6.12 5.48
N THR A 38 7.83 5.03 6.14
CA THR A 38 8.12 3.75 5.48
C THR A 38 6.88 3.17 4.81
N PHE A 39 5.72 3.17 5.49
CA PHE A 39 4.46 2.72 4.89
C PHE A 39 3.95 3.69 3.82
N ALA A 40 4.15 4.99 3.99
CA ALA A 40 3.85 5.98 2.95
C ALA A 40 4.66 5.71 1.68
N ALA A 41 5.97 5.47 1.79
CA ALA A 41 6.82 5.14 0.65
C ALA A 41 6.46 3.78 0.03
N LEU A 42 6.22 2.74 0.84
CA LEU A 42 5.80 1.43 0.36
C LEU A 42 4.47 1.49 -0.40
N SER A 43 3.49 2.26 0.07
CA SER A 43 2.21 2.43 -0.61
C SER A 43 2.37 3.04 -2.01
N ILE A 44 3.28 4.02 -2.15
CA ILE A 44 3.63 4.61 -3.44
C ILE A 44 4.29 3.56 -4.35
N ILE A 45 5.23 2.76 -3.83
CA ILE A 45 5.89 1.69 -4.58
C ILE A 45 4.88 0.61 -5.01
N ILE A 46 3.95 0.20 -4.15
CA ILE A 46 2.89 -0.77 -4.47
C ILE A 46 2.07 -0.31 -5.67
N VAL A 47 1.59 0.93 -5.62
CA VAL A 47 0.70 1.48 -6.66
C VAL A 47 1.45 1.74 -7.96
N THR A 48 2.71 2.16 -7.89
CA THR A 48 3.47 2.63 -9.05
C THR A 48 4.36 1.57 -9.70
N CYS A 49 5.09 0.79 -8.90
CA CYS A 49 6.06 -0.20 -9.38
C CYS A 49 5.50 -1.62 -9.40
N GLY A 50 4.44 -1.87 -8.62
CA GLY A 50 3.75 -3.16 -8.54
C GLY A 50 4.34 -4.12 -7.51
N LYS A 51 3.71 -5.30 -7.40
CA LYS A 51 3.90 -6.28 -6.31
C LYS A 51 5.35 -6.73 -6.10
N LYS A 52 6.11 -7.00 -7.18
CA LYS A 52 7.46 -7.55 -7.08
C LYS A 52 8.43 -6.58 -6.40
N TYR A 53 8.41 -5.32 -6.82
CA TYR A 53 9.28 -4.28 -6.25
C TYR A 53 8.87 -3.92 -4.81
N ALA A 54 7.57 -3.91 -4.54
CA ALA A 54 7.04 -3.65 -3.21
C ALA A 54 7.45 -4.74 -2.21
N PHE A 55 7.42 -6.01 -2.62
CA PHE A 55 7.88 -7.12 -1.80
C PHE A 55 9.37 -7.00 -1.45
N CYS A 56 10.23 -6.77 -2.46
CA CYS A 56 11.66 -6.58 -2.20
C CYS A 56 11.92 -5.37 -1.27
N ALA A 57 11.22 -4.25 -1.49
CA ALA A 57 11.35 -3.07 -0.66
C ALA A 57 10.93 -3.33 0.80
N SER A 58 9.83 -4.07 1.01
CA SER A 58 9.34 -4.41 2.34
C SER A 58 10.27 -5.36 3.10
N CYS A 59 10.90 -6.33 2.40
CA CYS A 59 11.91 -7.17 3.01
C CYS A 59 13.13 -6.36 3.49
N ILE A 60 13.59 -5.39 2.69
CA ILE A 60 14.70 -4.52 3.06
C ILE A 60 14.34 -3.68 4.30
N ILE A 61 13.16 -3.06 4.31
CA ILE A 61 12.69 -2.28 5.46
C ILE A 61 12.55 -3.17 6.70
N GLY A 62 12.01 -4.38 6.55
CA GLY A 62 11.85 -5.33 7.64
C GLY A 62 13.20 -5.68 8.28
N ILE A 63 14.21 -6.00 7.48
CA ILE A 63 15.58 -6.29 7.96
C ILE A 63 16.17 -5.07 8.66
N LEU A 64 16.06 -3.88 8.07
CA LEU A 64 16.60 -2.65 8.66
C LEU A 64 15.88 -2.27 9.97
N SER A 65 14.57 -2.45 10.02
CA SER A 65 13.78 -2.17 11.24
C SER A 65 14.10 -3.15 12.35
N GLU A 66 14.29 -4.42 12.03
CA GLU A 66 14.66 -5.45 12.99
C GLU A 66 16.04 -5.19 13.60
N SER A 67 17.01 -4.69 12.81
CA SER A 67 18.35 -4.38 13.29
C SER A 67 18.39 -3.25 14.33
N MET A 68 17.36 -2.40 14.36
CA MET A 68 17.27 -1.27 15.32
C MET A 68 16.43 -1.58 16.56
N VAL A 69 15.57 -2.59 16.50
CA VAL A 69 14.66 -2.96 17.59
C VAL A 69 15.07 -4.33 18.13
N SER A 70 15.89 -4.32 19.17
CA SER A 70 16.41 -5.54 19.78
C SER A 70 15.42 -6.32 20.65
N ASN A 71 14.27 -5.71 21.00
CA ASN A 71 13.36 -6.25 22.01
C ASN A 71 12.32 -7.25 21.47
N VAL A 72 12.16 -7.35 20.15
CA VAL A 72 11.11 -8.17 19.53
C VAL A 72 11.70 -8.98 18.40
N PRO A 73 12.12 -10.23 18.63
CA PRO A 73 12.79 -11.01 17.60
C PRO A 73 11.87 -11.33 16.43
N ALA A 74 12.32 -11.00 15.21
CA ALA A 74 11.74 -11.36 13.92
C ALA A 74 10.34 -10.79 13.59
N LEU A 75 9.72 -9.95 14.44
CA LEU A 75 8.36 -9.44 14.19
C LEU A 75 8.33 -8.53 12.96
N TYR A 76 9.21 -7.56 12.89
CA TYR A 76 9.25 -6.60 11.77
C TYR A 76 9.66 -7.27 10.47
N LEU A 77 10.58 -8.23 10.52
CA LEU A 77 11.04 -8.99 9.37
C LEU A 77 9.88 -9.73 8.67
N ILE A 78 8.95 -10.25 9.45
CA ILE A 78 7.80 -11.00 8.92
C ILE A 78 6.62 -10.07 8.62
N ALA A 79 6.31 -9.12 9.52
CA ALA A 79 5.14 -8.27 9.40
C ALA A 79 5.19 -7.36 8.16
N TYR A 80 6.33 -6.72 7.87
CA TYR A 80 6.44 -5.83 6.70
C TYR A 80 6.14 -6.52 5.37
N PRO A 81 6.77 -7.66 5.01
CA PRO A 81 6.46 -8.35 3.75
C PRO A 81 5.03 -8.88 3.68
N VAL A 82 4.51 -9.44 4.78
CA VAL A 82 3.16 -10.00 4.82
C VAL A 82 2.11 -8.90 4.61
N ILE A 83 2.19 -7.79 5.37
CA ILE A 83 1.27 -6.66 5.24
C ILE A 83 1.37 -6.05 3.85
N THR A 84 2.59 -5.87 3.32
CA THR A 84 2.82 -5.33 1.99
C THR A 84 2.22 -6.20 0.90
N MET A 85 2.39 -7.52 0.98
CA MET A 85 1.81 -8.46 0.01
C MET A 85 0.29 -8.48 0.08
N PHE A 86 -0.28 -8.46 1.28
CA PHE A 86 -1.72 -8.37 1.47
C PHE A 86 -2.27 -7.09 0.83
N CYS A 87 -1.72 -5.93 1.15
CA CYS A 87 -2.13 -4.66 0.55
C CYS A 87 -1.89 -4.62 -0.96
N ALA A 88 -0.78 -5.18 -1.45
CA ALA A 88 -0.48 -5.23 -2.87
C ALA A 88 -1.48 -6.07 -3.69
N GLN A 89 -2.19 -7.02 -3.07
CA GLN A 89 -3.25 -7.75 -3.78
C GLN A 89 -4.44 -6.85 -4.12
N TYR A 90 -4.75 -5.87 -3.26
CA TYR A 90 -5.90 -4.99 -3.41
C TYR A 90 -5.56 -3.67 -4.10
N PHE A 91 -4.40 -3.10 -3.77
CA PHE A 91 -4.02 -1.74 -4.17
C PHE A 91 -3.02 -1.68 -5.32
N ALA A 92 -2.29 -2.75 -5.67
CA ALA A 92 -1.38 -2.72 -6.80
C ALA A 92 -2.13 -2.53 -8.12
N ASP A 93 -1.52 -1.73 -9.00
CA ASP A 93 -2.10 -1.51 -10.33
C ASP A 93 -2.04 -2.80 -11.16
N MET A 94 -3.09 -3.05 -11.91
CA MET A 94 -3.17 -4.24 -12.74
C MET A 94 -2.39 -4.03 -14.03
N THR A 95 -1.70 -5.09 -14.46
CA THR A 95 -1.10 -5.14 -15.79
C THR A 95 -2.19 -5.04 -16.87
N ASP A 96 -1.92 -4.37 -18.00
CA ASP A 96 -2.89 -4.18 -19.09
C ASP A 96 -3.54 -5.51 -19.52
N ARG A 97 -2.76 -6.60 -19.60
CA ARG A 97 -3.28 -7.96 -19.87
C ARG A 97 -4.27 -8.48 -18.81
N GLN A 98 -4.08 -8.10 -17.55
CA GLN A 98 -5.02 -8.49 -16.48
C GLN A 98 -6.29 -7.65 -16.54
N ARG A 99 -6.20 -6.39 -16.99
CA ARG A 99 -7.35 -5.51 -17.21
C ARG A 99 -8.21 -6.04 -18.35
N GLU A 100 -7.60 -6.46 -19.47
CA GLU A 100 -8.32 -7.06 -20.61
C GLU A 100 -9.01 -8.38 -20.23
N ARG A 101 -8.30 -9.29 -19.58
CA ARG A 101 -8.90 -10.54 -19.08
C ARG A 101 -10.08 -10.29 -18.16
N ARG A 102 -10.00 -9.26 -17.32
CA ARG A 102 -11.12 -8.87 -16.46
C ARG A 102 -12.29 -8.32 -17.23
N ARG A 103 -12.06 -7.44 -18.20
CA ARG A 103 -13.13 -6.91 -19.06
C ARG A 103 -13.87 -8.06 -19.74
N MET A 104 -13.16 -9.00 -20.33
CA MET A 104 -13.75 -10.20 -20.92
C MET A 104 -14.53 -11.06 -19.90
N MET A 105 -14.01 -11.24 -18.68
CA MET A 105 -14.73 -11.99 -17.65
C MET A 105 -16.01 -11.29 -17.17
N ILE A 106 -15.98 -9.96 -17.06
CA ILE A 106 -17.14 -9.15 -16.66
C ILE A 106 -18.21 -9.20 -17.78
N GLU A 107 -17.78 -9.08 -19.03
CA GLU A 107 -18.64 -9.12 -20.19
C GLU A 107 -19.30 -10.50 -20.36
N ASN A 108 -18.53 -11.58 -20.26
CA ASN A 108 -19.06 -12.94 -20.27
C ASN A 108 -20.04 -13.19 -19.11
N ARG A 109 -19.79 -12.61 -17.91
CA ARG A 109 -20.74 -12.68 -16.80
C ARG A 109 -22.01 -11.86 -17.03
N ARG A 110 -21.90 -10.67 -17.67
CA ARG A 110 -23.09 -9.89 -18.04
C ARG A 110 -23.97 -10.67 -19.02
N VAL A 111 -23.35 -11.29 -20.01
CA VAL A 111 -24.04 -12.15 -20.98
C VAL A 111 -24.67 -13.36 -20.28
N ALA A 112 -23.98 -14.02 -19.36
CA ALA A 112 -24.52 -15.16 -18.59
C ALA A 112 -25.69 -14.76 -17.67
N ILE A 113 -25.67 -13.55 -17.10
CA ILE A 113 -26.75 -13.01 -16.25
C ILE A 113 -27.96 -12.62 -17.11
N SER A 114 -27.74 -12.02 -18.28
CA SER A 114 -28.82 -11.68 -19.23
C SER A 114 -29.49 -12.94 -19.81
N ALA A 115 -28.72 -14.04 -19.94
CA ALA A 115 -29.24 -15.35 -20.36
C ALA A 115 -29.94 -16.15 -19.24
N GLY A 116 -30.18 -15.56 -18.05
CA GLY A 116 -30.93 -16.17 -16.95
C GLY A 116 -30.19 -17.27 -16.16
N LYS A 117 -28.91 -17.54 -16.47
CA LYS A 117 -28.10 -18.62 -15.90
C LYS A 117 -27.31 -18.26 -14.63
N GLY A 118 -27.45 -17.04 -14.09
CA GLY A 118 -26.62 -16.55 -12.98
C GLY A 118 -27.41 -16.19 -11.73
N LYS A 119 -27.18 -16.89 -10.59
CA LYS A 119 -27.71 -16.48 -9.29
C LYS A 119 -27.06 -15.16 -8.83
N LYS A 120 -27.92 -14.18 -8.50
CA LYS A 120 -27.53 -12.84 -8.06
C LYS A 120 -27.05 -12.87 -6.58
N HIS A 121 -25.80 -13.13 -6.33
CA HIS A 121 -25.23 -12.92 -4.99
C HIS A 121 -24.82 -11.44 -4.83
N TRP A 122 -25.46 -10.68 -3.91
CA TRP A 122 -25.21 -9.25 -3.72
C TRP A 122 -23.78 -8.95 -3.27
N TRP A 123 -23.16 -9.82 -2.47
CA TRP A 123 -21.75 -9.75 -2.08
C TRP A 123 -20.79 -9.78 -3.26
N GLN A 124 -21.09 -10.57 -4.28
CA GLN A 124 -20.28 -10.61 -5.49
C GLN A 124 -20.42 -9.32 -6.31
N ARG A 125 -21.58 -8.66 -6.25
CA ARG A 125 -21.76 -7.34 -6.89
C ARG A 125 -20.98 -6.25 -6.15
N PHE A 126 -20.99 -6.26 -4.81
CA PHE A 126 -20.26 -5.29 -3.99
C PHE A 126 -18.75 -5.42 -4.22
N MET A 127 -18.21 -6.63 -4.15
CA MET A 127 -16.79 -6.91 -4.41
C MET A 127 -16.37 -6.56 -5.85
N LEU A 128 -17.21 -6.83 -6.85
CA LEU A 128 -16.94 -6.46 -8.24
C LEU A 128 -17.01 -4.94 -8.44
N ARG A 129 -17.99 -4.26 -7.83
CA ARG A 129 -18.16 -2.81 -7.93
C ARG A 129 -17.02 -2.05 -7.25
N TYR A 130 -16.58 -2.50 -6.07
CA TYR A 130 -15.46 -1.90 -5.35
C TYR A 130 -14.12 -2.09 -6.10
N ARG A 131 -14.01 -3.18 -6.84
CA ARG A 131 -12.80 -3.52 -7.58
C ARG A 131 -12.76 -2.92 -8.99
N ASP A 132 -13.90 -2.45 -9.52
CA ASP A 132 -14.03 -1.78 -10.84
C ASP A 132 -13.92 -0.25 -10.73
N THR A 133 -14.03 0.32 -9.53
CA THR A 133 -13.74 1.73 -9.35
C THR A 133 -12.25 1.92 -9.51
N ASP A 134 -11.83 2.49 -10.61
CA ASP A 134 -10.51 3.10 -10.81
C ASP A 134 -10.39 4.29 -9.83
N LEU A 135 -10.19 3.96 -8.55
CA LEU A 135 -9.88 4.97 -7.54
C LEU A 135 -8.65 5.73 -8.04
N LEU A 136 -8.81 7.03 -8.19
CA LEU A 136 -7.73 7.93 -8.55
C LEU A 136 -6.50 7.58 -7.68
N PRO A 137 -5.30 7.53 -8.25
CA PRO A 137 -4.08 7.22 -7.49
C PRO A 137 -3.91 8.10 -6.25
N ILE A 138 -4.49 9.32 -6.28
CA ILE A 138 -4.50 10.28 -5.19
C ILE A 138 -5.21 9.74 -3.93
N VAL A 139 -6.29 8.99 -4.10
CA VAL A 139 -7.04 8.40 -2.97
C VAL A 139 -6.48 7.02 -2.61
N ARG A 140 -6.01 6.29 -3.61
CA ARG A 140 -5.55 4.91 -3.46
C ARG A 140 -4.25 4.79 -2.67
N ILE A 141 -3.32 5.73 -2.84
CA ILE A 141 -2.03 5.75 -2.15
C ILE A 141 -2.21 6.01 -0.65
N PRO A 142 -2.86 7.08 -0.19
CA PRO A 142 -3.03 7.32 1.24
C PRO A 142 -3.92 6.26 1.90
N LEU A 143 -4.92 5.73 1.21
CA LEU A 143 -5.73 4.64 1.72
C LEU A 143 -4.90 3.36 1.92
N CYS A 144 -4.02 3.04 0.98
CA CYS A 144 -3.10 1.91 1.12
C CYS A 144 -2.16 2.10 2.31
N ALA A 145 -1.58 3.30 2.47
CA ALA A 145 -0.71 3.62 3.59
C ALA A 145 -1.44 3.53 4.94
N ALA A 146 -2.66 4.08 5.02
CA ALA A 146 -3.51 4.01 6.20
C ALA A 146 -3.82 2.56 6.60
N VAL A 147 -4.18 1.71 5.64
CA VAL A 147 -4.47 0.28 5.89
C VAL A 147 -3.22 -0.46 6.35
N MET A 148 -2.05 -0.19 5.75
CA MET A 148 -0.79 -0.82 6.16
C MET A 148 -0.43 -0.44 7.60
N ASP A 149 -0.53 0.85 7.94
CA ASP A 149 -0.24 1.35 9.27
C ASP A 149 -1.24 0.81 10.31
N LEU A 150 -2.53 0.77 9.97
CA LEU A 150 -3.57 0.17 10.83
C LEU A 150 -3.26 -1.30 11.14
N ILE A 151 -2.98 -2.12 10.13
CA ILE A 151 -2.69 -3.54 10.33
C ILE A 151 -1.45 -3.71 11.21
N MET A 152 -0.39 -2.91 10.97
CA MET A 152 0.83 -2.97 11.76
C MET A 152 0.57 -2.61 13.22
N ASN A 153 -0.19 -1.54 13.50
CA ASN A 153 -0.56 -1.15 14.86
C ASN A 153 -1.40 -2.23 15.55
N VAL A 154 -2.34 -2.87 14.82
CA VAL A 154 -3.11 -4.00 15.37
C VAL A 154 -2.20 -5.18 15.72
N VAL A 155 -1.23 -5.52 14.86
CA VAL A 155 -0.25 -6.57 15.14
C VAL A 155 0.59 -6.24 16.38
N LEU A 156 1.02 -4.99 16.52
CA LEU A 156 1.79 -4.53 17.69
C LEU A 156 0.95 -4.59 18.97
N ILE A 157 -0.31 -4.12 18.94
CA ILE A 157 -1.21 -4.18 20.08
C ILE A 157 -1.46 -5.63 20.50
N LEU A 158 -1.70 -6.52 19.52
CA LEU A 158 -1.87 -7.95 19.80
C LEU A 158 -0.61 -8.55 20.43
N TYR A 159 0.56 -8.19 19.93
CA TYR A 159 1.83 -8.62 20.49
C TYR A 159 2.02 -8.16 21.93
N MET A 160 1.74 -6.88 22.25
CA MET A 160 1.81 -6.32 23.61
C MET A 160 0.84 -7.04 24.57
N TYR A 161 -0.37 -7.33 24.08
CA TYR A 161 -1.35 -8.12 24.85
C TYR A 161 -0.85 -9.53 25.16
N LEU A 162 -0.19 -10.20 24.19
CA LEU A 162 0.37 -11.54 24.40
C LEU A 162 1.53 -11.57 25.40
N ILE A 163 2.26 -10.46 25.57
CA ILE A 163 3.33 -10.33 26.58
C ILE A 163 2.76 -10.06 27.97
N GLY A 164 1.46 -9.75 28.08
CA GLY A 164 0.79 -9.52 29.37
C GLY A 164 0.64 -8.05 29.75
N GLU A 165 0.81 -7.11 28.81
CA GLU A 165 0.48 -5.72 29.06
C GLU A 165 -1.05 -5.51 29.11
N GLU A 166 -1.49 -4.67 30.07
CA GLU A 166 -2.91 -4.37 30.22
C GLU A 166 -3.44 -3.55 29.06
N TRP A 167 -4.65 -3.92 28.61
CA TRP A 167 -5.35 -3.19 27.57
C TRP A 167 -5.73 -1.78 28.04
N SER A 168 -5.32 -0.75 27.29
CA SER A 168 -5.71 0.63 27.51
C SER A 168 -6.32 1.26 26.26
N PHE A 169 -7.45 2.00 26.42
CA PHE A 169 -8.06 2.78 25.33
C PHE A 169 -7.11 3.81 24.71
N VAL A 170 -6.05 4.18 25.42
CA VAL A 170 -5.00 5.08 24.92
C VAL A 170 -4.32 4.51 23.67
N TYR A 171 -4.15 3.19 23.57
CA TYR A 171 -3.57 2.56 22.38
C TYR A 171 -4.44 2.74 21.14
N LEU A 172 -5.76 2.68 21.30
CA LEU A 172 -6.70 2.87 20.18
C LEU A 172 -6.68 4.32 19.65
N SER A 173 -6.66 5.30 20.54
CA SER A 173 -6.58 6.72 20.15
C SER A 173 -5.25 7.04 19.45
N ARG A 174 -4.14 6.51 19.95
CA ARG A 174 -2.82 6.66 19.32
C ARG A 174 -2.77 6.02 17.94
N THR A 175 -3.37 4.84 17.77
CA THR A 175 -3.49 4.17 16.46
C THR A 175 -4.26 5.02 15.48
N ALA A 176 -5.39 5.61 15.88
CA ALA A 176 -6.17 6.47 14.99
C ALA A 176 -5.37 7.70 14.53
N VAL A 177 -4.64 8.35 15.44
CA VAL A 177 -3.76 9.49 15.12
C VAL A 177 -2.63 9.06 14.19
N SER A 178 -1.99 7.91 14.45
CA SER A 178 -0.91 7.35 13.61
C SER A 178 -1.39 7.13 12.18
N VAL A 179 -2.54 6.49 11.99
CA VAL A 179 -3.13 6.18 10.70
C VAL A 179 -3.43 7.46 9.90
N LEU A 180 -4.04 8.46 10.53
CA LEU A 180 -4.32 9.75 9.90
C LEU A 180 -3.03 10.47 9.51
N TYR A 181 -2.05 10.46 10.40
CA TYR A 181 -0.75 11.09 10.15
C TYR A 181 -0.01 10.41 8.99
N THR A 182 0.02 9.08 8.98
CA THR A 182 0.63 8.29 7.90
C THR A 182 -0.07 8.52 6.56
N ALA A 183 -1.40 8.64 6.53
CA ALA A 183 -2.15 8.99 5.33
C ALA A 183 -1.79 10.40 4.83
N GLY A 184 -1.68 11.37 5.71
CA GLY A 184 -1.24 12.73 5.39
C GLY A 184 0.19 12.77 4.83
N LEU A 185 1.11 12.03 5.44
CA LEU A 185 2.48 11.86 4.93
C LEU A 185 2.51 11.22 3.55
N ALA A 186 1.66 10.22 3.29
CA ALA A 186 1.58 9.58 1.99
C ALA A 186 1.12 10.57 0.90
N LEU A 187 0.20 11.47 1.20
CA LEU A 187 -0.20 12.56 0.30
C LEU A 187 0.95 13.54 0.04
N ALA A 188 1.65 13.96 1.09
CA ALA A 188 2.77 14.89 0.97
C ALA A 188 3.93 14.28 0.17
N LEU A 189 4.28 13.03 0.44
CA LEU A 189 5.37 12.33 -0.25
C LEU A 189 5.01 11.91 -1.67
N MET A 190 3.73 11.81 -2.00
CA MET A 190 3.28 11.44 -3.33
C MET A 190 3.81 12.40 -4.40
N VAL A 191 3.84 13.70 -4.12
CA VAL A 191 4.28 14.72 -5.09
C VAL A 191 5.77 14.55 -5.44
N PRO A 192 6.73 14.62 -4.49
CA PRO A 192 8.15 14.51 -4.80
C PRO A 192 8.53 13.13 -5.34
N LEU A 193 7.98 12.04 -4.80
CA LEU A 193 8.33 10.69 -5.24
C LEU A 193 7.83 10.37 -6.65
N ARG A 194 6.75 10.97 -7.11
CA ARG A 194 6.29 10.86 -8.51
C ARG A 194 7.32 11.42 -9.48
N TYR A 195 7.96 12.56 -9.13
CA TYR A 195 9.03 13.12 -9.95
C TYR A 195 10.24 12.19 -10.02
N VAL A 196 10.68 11.69 -8.87
CA VAL A 196 11.85 10.80 -8.79
C VAL A 196 11.63 9.48 -9.54
N LEU A 197 10.43 8.89 -9.42
CA LEU A 197 10.09 7.65 -10.12
C LEU A 197 9.86 7.85 -11.63
N GLY A 198 9.78 9.10 -12.09
CA GLY A 198 9.59 9.41 -13.52
C GLY A 198 8.22 9.01 -14.05
N MET A 199 7.22 8.95 -13.19
CA MET A 199 5.86 8.52 -13.54
C MET A 199 4.97 9.71 -13.89
N TYR A 200 5.48 10.67 -14.63
CA TYR A 200 4.75 11.87 -15.02
C TYR A 200 3.66 11.64 -16.08
N ARG A 201 3.45 10.38 -16.48
CA ARG A 201 2.31 10.03 -17.32
C ARG A 201 1.20 9.45 -16.44
N PHE A 202 0.33 10.34 -15.90
CA PHE A 202 -1.08 10.00 -16.04
C PHE A 202 -1.26 9.76 -17.53
N ARG A 203 -1.36 8.50 -17.91
CA ARG A 203 -1.76 8.16 -19.25
C ARG A 203 -3.07 8.94 -19.45
N LYS A 204 -2.97 10.08 -20.15
CA LYS A 204 -4.11 10.69 -20.78
C LYS A 204 -4.77 9.49 -21.44
N ARG A 205 -5.96 9.16 -21.00
CA ARG A 205 -6.78 8.16 -21.63
C ARG A 205 -6.83 8.63 -23.06
N ASP A 206 -6.13 7.96 -23.95
CA ASP A 206 -6.22 8.20 -25.38
C ASP A 206 -7.66 7.80 -25.76
N GLU A 207 -8.56 8.74 -25.54
CA GLU A 207 -9.94 8.73 -26.05
C GLU A 207 -9.95 9.07 -27.54
N GLY A 208 -8.86 8.84 -28.23
CA GLY A 208 -8.67 9.19 -29.63
C GLY A 208 -7.90 8.16 -30.42
N GLY A 209 -8.07 6.89 -30.15
CA GLY A 209 -7.55 5.76 -30.96
C GLY A 209 -8.67 5.05 -31.62
N GLU A 210 -9.47 5.82 -32.33
CA GLU A 210 -10.43 5.28 -33.17
C GLU A 210 -10.14 5.37 -34.61
N LEU A 211 -10.60 4.38 -35.32
CA LEU A 211 -10.98 4.38 -36.72
C LEU A 211 -9.87 4.72 -37.71
N MET A 212 -9.03 3.74 -38.03
CA MET A 212 -8.84 3.32 -39.42
C MET A 212 -8.40 1.86 -39.44
#